data_17144728cc1f7393e363a3e44242cea6
#
_entry.id   17144728cc1f7393e363a3e44242cea6
#
_cell.length_a   1.000
_cell.length_b   1.000
_cell.length_c   1.000
_cell.angle_alpha   90.00
_cell.angle_beta   90.00
_cell.angle_gamma   90.00
#
_symmetry.space_group_name_H-M   'P 1'
#
loop_
_entity.id
_entity.type
_entity.pdbx_description
1 polymer ?
#
loop_
_entity_poly.entity_id
_entity_poly.type
_entity_poly.pdbx_seq_one_letter_code
_entity_poly.pdbx_strand_id
1 'polypeptide(L)'
;MEGSARAPGRVAVTTAGLRGAQWDRSALPPDVRISIETLRTHDGAAVTGFLMARGGERNVVCAMHPREMNPAHYLAPAVLAAGSAFWVQGSRTPNVDLRLEHETALLDMAAGQAFLRALGFRTTVLMGTSGGGPLAAFYCQQSARRPQERIEHTPAGRPVKLASADLPAPDGVILVSSHLGQGPLLQSCLDPSVADEKDPFKIVDALHPFLPANGFRPPPESSVYSADFVGRYR
;
A
#
# COMPACT_ATOMS: atom_id res chain seq x y z
N MET A 1 -5.97 52.96 12.06
CA MET A 1 -6.85 51.79 11.85
C MET A 1 -6.12 50.86 10.91
N GLU A 2 -5.37 49.91 11.50
CA GLU A 2 -4.62 48.92 10.75
C GLU A 2 -5.52 47.72 10.48
N GLY A 3 -5.85 47.50 9.23
CA GLY A 3 -6.59 46.34 8.78
C GLY A 3 -5.66 45.10 8.75
N SER A 4 -5.79 44.24 9.75
CA SER A 4 -5.18 42.93 9.77
C SER A 4 -5.70 42.11 8.58
N ALA A 5 -4.87 41.92 7.57
CA ALA A 5 -5.13 41.00 6.48
C ALA A 5 -5.15 39.58 7.04
N ARG A 6 -6.34 38.99 7.16
CA ARG A 6 -6.54 37.58 7.52
C ARG A 6 -5.87 36.73 6.44
N ALA A 7 -4.88 35.91 6.82
CA ALA A 7 -4.28 34.93 5.93
C ALA A 7 -5.38 34.06 5.30
N PRO A 8 -5.32 33.73 3.99
CA PRO A 8 -6.31 32.89 3.37
C PRO A 8 -6.38 31.56 4.09
N GLY A 9 -7.59 31.21 4.56
CA GLY A 9 -7.82 29.95 5.27
C GLY A 9 -7.37 28.78 4.39
N ARG A 10 -6.52 27.90 4.94
CA ARG A 10 -6.16 26.64 4.29
C ARG A 10 -7.44 25.88 4.01
N VAL A 11 -7.77 25.66 2.76
CA VAL A 11 -8.82 24.72 2.36
C VAL A 11 -8.27 23.32 2.70
N ALA A 12 -8.90 22.66 3.67
CA ALA A 12 -8.58 21.26 3.93
C ALA A 12 -9.00 20.44 2.71
N VAL A 13 -8.04 20.03 1.91
CA VAL A 13 -8.27 19.10 0.81
C VAL A 13 -8.49 17.72 1.42
N THR A 14 -9.75 17.31 1.56
CA THR A 14 -10.09 15.94 1.93
C THR A 14 -10.10 15.09 0.68
N THR A 15 -9.05 14.30 0.49
CA THR A 15 -9.05 13.22 -0.50
C THR A 15 -9.81 12.01 0.06
N ALA A 16 -10.64 11.38 -0.76
CA ALA A 16 -11.36 10.17 -0.37
C ALA A 16 -10.36 9.11 0.12
N GLY A 17 -10.62 8.53 1.29
CA GLY A 17 -9.76 7.51 1.91
C GLY A 17 -8.57 8.03 2.74
N LEU A 18 -8.25 9.33 2.69
CA LEU A 18 -7.12 9.90 3.43
C LEU A 18 -7.54 10.97 4.46
N ARG A 19 -8.74 10.86 4.98
CA ARG A 19 -9.26 11.81 6.00
C ARG A 19 -8.36 11.79 7.23
N GLY A 20 -7.76 12.94 7.54
CA GLY A 20 -6.86 13.08 8.68
C GLY A 20 -5.50 12.39 8.55
N ALA A 21 -5.19 11.85 7.38
CA ALA A 21 -3.91 11.16 7.13
C ALA A 21 -2.75 12.11 6.77
N GLN A 22 -3.03 13.38 6.57
CA GLN A 22 -2.00 14.37 6.26
C GLN A 22 -1.45 15.01 7.52
N TRP A 23 -0.14 15.15 7.57
CA TRP A 23 0.56 15.94 8.57
C TRP A 23 1.37 17.03 7.87
N ASP A 24 1.61 18.14 8.56
CA ASP A 24 2.58 19.12 8.15
C ASP A 24 3.91 18.91 8.90
N ARG A 25 4.91 19.69 8.52
CA ARG A 25 6.24 19.59 9.16
C ARG A 25 6.20 19.81 10.68
N SER A 26 5.24 20.55 11.18
CA SER A 26 5.12 20.83 12.62
C SER A 26 4.67 19.61 13.43
N ALA A 27 4.10 18.61 12.78
CA ALA A 27 3.74 17.33 13.43
C ALA A 27 4.95 16.41 13.66
N LEU A 28 6.09 16.68 13.01
CA LEU A 28 7.31 15.91 13.19
C LEU A 28 8.11 16.45 14.38
N PRO A 29 8.89 15.62 15.08
CA PRO A 29 9.91 16.11 16.01
C PRO A 29 10.81 17.16 15.33
N PRO A 30 11.20 18.25 16.01
CA PRO A 30 11.87 19.40 15.39
C PRO A 30 13.25 19.06 14.80
N ASP A 31 13.92 18.06 15.32
CA ASP A 31 15.24 17.57 14.92
C ASP A 31 15.22 16.51 13.81
N VAL A 32 14.03 16.15 13.30
CA VAL A 32 13.91 15.20 12.19
C VAL A 32 14.49 15.77 10.90
N ARG A 33 15.37 14.99 10.28
CA ARG A 33 15.89 15.22 8.93
C ARG A 33 15.16 14.30 7.96
N ILE A 34 14.88 14.82 6.78
CA ILE A 34 14.27 14.08 5.70
C ILE A 34 15.27 14.04 4.55
N SER A 35 15.67 12.85 4.13
CA SER A 35 16.45 12.64 2.92
C SER A 35 15.63 11.90 1.87
N ILE A 36 15.94 12.18 0.61
CA ILE A 36 15.31 11.51 -0.55
C ILE A 36 16.38 10.67 -1.21
N GLU A 37 16.11 9.39 -1.33
CA GLU A 37 17.06 8.41 -1.82
C GLU A 37 16.54 7.78 -3.11
N THR A 38 17.42 7.64 -4.10
CA THR A 38 17.15 6.87 -5.31
C THR A 38 17.95 5.59 -5.27
N LEU A 39 17.26 4.46 -5.24
CA LEU A 39 17.87 3.15 -5.15
C LEU A 39 17.78 2.41 -6.48
N ARG A 40 18.73 1.52 -6.73
CA ARG A 40 18.65 0.55 -7.84
C ARG A 40 18.27 -0.80 -7.30
N THR A 41 17.28 -1.39 -7.92
CA THR A 41 16.86 -2.76 -7.64
C THR A 41 17.80 -3.78 -8.27
N HIS A 42 17.71 -5.05 -7.87
CA HIS A 42 18.52 -6.14 -8.43
C HIS A 42 18.39 -6.28 -9.96
N ASP A 43 17.23 -6.02 -10.51
CA ASP A 43 16.96 -6.07 -11.94
C ASP A 43 17.18 -4.72 -12.66
N GLY A 44 17.74 -3.72 -11.96
CA GLY A 44 18.19 -2.45 -12.51
C GLY A 44 17.16 -1.33 -12.55
N ALA A 45 15.93 -1.54 -12.06
CA ALA A 45 14.94 -0.48 -11.95
C ALA A 45 15.36 0.58 -10.92
N ALA A 46 14.88 1.80 -11.08
CA ALA A 46 15.05 2.88 -10.10
C ALA A 46 13.80 3.00 -9.24
N VAL A 47 13.98 3.12 -7.92
CA VAL A 47 12.92 3.37 -6.95
C VAL A 47 13.32 4.50 -6.02
N THR A 48 12.34 5.23 -5.52
CA THR A 48 12.57 6.37 -4.63
C THR A 48 12.03 6.07 -3.24
N GLY A 49 12.75 6.50 -2.23
CA GLY A 49 12.31 6.45 -0.85
C GLY A 49 12.64 7.73 -0.09
N PHE A 50 11.95 7.93 1.02
CA PHE A 50 12.10 9.05 1.93
C PHE A 50 12.48 8.52 3.30
N LEU A 51 13.68 8.84 3.77
CA LEU A 51 14.12 8.51 5.12
C LEU A 51 13.88 9.71 6.03
N MET A 52 13.14 9.49 7.09
CA MET A 52 12.92 10.44 8.18
C MET A 52 13.62 9.89 9.42
N ALA A 53 14.62 10.61 9.90
CA ALA A 53 15.42 10.19 11.04
C ALA A 53 15.92 11.41 11.82
N ARG A 54 16.21 11.21 13.10
CA ARG A 54 16.81 12.23 13.98
C ARG A 54 18.32 12.04 14.08
N GLY A 55 18.75 10.79 13.84
CA GLY A 55 20.14 10.34 13.95
C GLY A 55 20.35 9.47 15.18
N GLY A 56 21.02 8.33 14.96
CA GLY A 56 21.33 7.38 16.02
C GLY A 56 20.25 6.33 16.30
N GLU A 57 19.13 6.35 15.57
CA GLU A 57 18.12 5.31 15.67
C GLU A 57 18.69 3.97 15.20
N ARG A 58 18.33 2.92 15.93
CA ARG A 58 18.70 1.54 15.59
C ARG A 58 17.59 0.80 14.85
N ASN A 59 16.38 1.30 14.98
CA ASN A 59 15.17 0.70 14.44
C ASN A 59 14.57 1.61 13.37
N VAL A 60 14.03 1.01 12.32
CA VAL A 60 13.31 1.75 11.28
C VAL A 60 12.02 1.02 10.92
N VAL A 61 10.93 1.77 10.83
CA VAL A 61 9.65 1.29 10.28
C VAL A 61 9.60 1.66 8.81
N CYS A 62 9.35 0.67 7.97
CA CYS A 62 9.41 0.75 6.51
C CYS A 62 8.01 0.63 5.92
N ALA A 63 7.44 1.74 5.47
CA ALA A 63 6.14 1.77 4.81
C ALA A 63 6.31 1.66 3.30
N MET A 64 5.60 0.71 2.69
CA MET A 64 5.48 0.58 1.26
C MET A 64 4.09 0.09 0.87
N HIS A 65 3.53 0.70 -0.16
CA HIS A 65 2.31 0.27 -0.81
C HIS A 65 2.59 0.00 -2.29
N PRO A 66 2.04 -1.07 -2.90
CA PRO A 66 2.41 -1.42 -4.29
C PRO A 66 2.03 -0.34 -5.31
N ARG A 67 0.96 0.42 -5.07
CA ARG A 67 0.40 1.39 -5.99
C ARG A 67 0.72 2.85 -5.65
N GLU A 68 0.95 3.14 -4.37
CA GLU A 68 1.04 4.50 -3.86
C GLU A 68 2.41 4.75 -3.24
N MET A 69 2.84 5.99 -3.31
CA MET A 69 3.93 6.49 -2.49
C MET A 69 3.39 7.69 -1.69
N ASN A 70 3.37 7.56 -0.37
CA ASN A 70 2.89 8.60 0.52
C ASN A 70 4.01 9.12 1.44
N PRO A 71 4.82 10.10 1.02
CA PRO A 71 5.88 10.65 1.85
C PRO A 71 5.39 11.28 3.15
N ALA A 72 4.15 11.75 3.17
CA ALA A 72 3.48 12.28 4.35
C ALA A 72 2.64 11.22 5.07
N HIS A 73 3.20 10.03 5.25
CA HIS A 73 2.48 8.91 5.89
C HIS A 73 2.02 9.26 7.30
N TYR A 74 0.73 9.06 7.59
CA TYR A 74 0.06 9.51 8.81
C TYR A 74 0.65 8.93 10.12
N LEU A 75 1.32 7.80 10.07
CA LEU A 75 1.98 7.19 11.23
C LEU A 75 3.42 7.69 11.45
N ALA A 76 4.01 8.41 10.50
CA ALA A 76 5.40 8.87 10.63
C ALA A 76 5.65 9.70 11.90
N PRO A 77 4.81 10.68 12.27
CA PRO A 77 5.03 11.45 13.50
C PRO A 77 5.07 10.59 14.76
N ALA A 78 4.16 9.62 14.86
CA ALA A 78 4.08 8.74 16.04
C ALA A 78 5.29 7.79 16.13
N VAL A 79 5.74 7.22 15.01
CA VAL A 79 6.92 6.34 14.95
C VAL A 79 8.19 7.11 15.31
N LEU A 80 8.35 8.32 14.77
CA LEU A 80 9.50 9.18 15.06
C LEU A 80 9.51 9.65 16.53
N ALA A 81 8.33 9.98 17.08
CA ALA A 81 8.20 10.32 18.50
C ALA A 81 8.55 9.14 19.41
N ALA A 82 8.29 7.90 18.97
CA ALA A 82 8.66 6.67 19.67
C ALA A 82 10.15 6.30 19.54
N GLY A 83 10.97 7.11 18.87
CA GLY A 83 12.43 6.94 18.78
C GLY A 83 12.88 5.97 17.68
N SER A 84 12.02 5.66 16.72
CA SER A 84 12.39 4.89 15.53
C SER A 84 12.46 5.80 14.31
N ALA A 85 13.34 5.50 13.36
CA ALA A 85 13.31 6.13 12.05
C ALA A 85 12.10 5.64 11.24
N PHE A 86 11.74 6.41 10.22
CA PHE A 86 10.63 6.07 9.33
C PHE A 86 11.09 6.14 7.87
N TRP A 87 10.87 5.07 7.15
CA TRP A 87 11.18 4.95 5.73
C TRP A 87 9.89 4.78 4.93
N VAL A 88 9.67 5.63 3.94
CA VAL A 88 8.58 5.46 2.97
C VAL A 88 9.15 5.22 1.60
N GLN A 89 8.73 4.16 0.95
CA GLN A 89 9.22 3.80 -0.37
C GLN A 89 8.07 3.64 -1.35
N GLY A 90 8.25 4.14 -2.58
CA GLY A 90 7.42 3.82 -3.72
C GLY A 90 7.86 2.53 -4.41
N SER A 91 6.94 1.90 -5.14
CA SER A 91 7.29 0.89 -6.13
C SER A 91 7.93 1.57 -7.37
N ARG A 92 8.45 0.77 -8.29
CA ARG A 92 8.96 1.23 -9.60
C ARG A 92 7.87 1.85 -10.49
N THR A 93 6.60 1.58 -10.18
CA THR A 93 5.44 2.02 -10.95
C THR A 93 4.39 2.69 -10.07
N PRO A 94 4.74 3.75 -9.30
CA PRO A 94 3.79 4.41 -8.44
C PRO A 94 2.66 5.02 -9.28
N ASN A 95 1.41 4.82 -8.86
CA ASN A 95 0.19 5.30 -9.53
C ASN A 95 -0.05 4.75 -10.96
N VAL A 96 0.63 3.65 -11.34
CA VAL A 96 0.48 3.02 -12.66
C VAL A 96 0.00 1.58 -12.50
N ASP A 97 -1.30 1.39 -12.28
CA ASP A 97 -1.91 0.08 -12.03
C ASP A 97 -1.75 -0.90 -13.20
N LEU A 98 -1.77 -0.40 -14.43
CA LEU A 98 -1.62 -1.23 -15.63
C LEU A 98 -0.23 -1.90 -15.78
N ARG A 99 0.76 -1.45 -15.03
CA ARG A 99 2.12 -1.99 -15.03
C ARG A 99 2.52 -2.60 -13.70
N LEU A 100 1.59 -2.65 -12.76
CA LEU A 100 1.88 -3.19 -11.44
C LEU A 100 2.02 -4.72 -11.49
N GLU A 101 3.18 -5.19 -11.08
CA GLU A 101 3.47 -6.59 -10.80
C GLU A 101 3.98 -6.69 -9.36
N HIS A 102 3.22 -7.39 -8.53
CA HIS A 102 3.56 -7.54 -7.12
C HIS A 102 4.89 -8.28 -6.93
N GLU A 103 5.18 -9.25 -7.80
CA GLU A 103 6.41 -10.03 -7.79
C GLU A 103 7.65 -9.15 -8.04
N THR A 104 7.56 -8.20 -8.96
CA THR A 104 8.66 -7.25 -9.21
C THR A 104 8.78 -6.20 -8.11
N ALA A 105 7.65 -5.81 -7.47
CA ALA A 105 7.66 -4.91 -6.33
C ALA A 105 8.39 -5.48 -5.10
N LEU A 106 8.56 -6.82 -5.02
CA LEU A 106 9.40 -7.44 -3.98
C LEU A 106 10.89 -7.09 -4.18
N LEU A 107 11.37 -6.95 -5.41
CA LEU A 107 12.73 -6.48 -5.70
C LEU A 107 12.91 -5.01 -5.29
N ASP A 108 11.84 -4.22 -5.44
CA ASP A 108 11.82 -2.82 -4.99
C ASP A 108 11.96 -2.75 -3.47
N MET A 109 11.16 -3.52 -2.75
CA MET A 109 11.20 -3.61 -1.30
C MET A 109 12.56 -4.12 -0.80
N ALA A 110 13.15 -5.11 -1.50
CA ALA A 110 14.48 -5.64 -1.19
C ALA A 110 15.58 -4.56 -1.27
N ALA A 111 15.51 -3.69 -2.29
CA ALA A 111 16.46 -2.59 -2.43
C ALA A 111 16.40 -1.64 -1.22
N GLY A 112 15.20 -1.32 -0.72
CA GLY A 112 15.01 -0.52 0.49
C GLY A 112 15.54 -1.21 1.74
N GLN A 113 15.23 -2.51 1.93
CA GLN A 113 15.72 -3.28 3.07
C GLN A 113 17.26 -3.34 3.07
N ALA A 114 17.89 -3.61 1.93
CA ALA A 114 19.35 -3.64 1.80
C ALA A 114 19.97 -2.28 2.10
N PHE A 115 19.40 -1.20 1.58
CA PHE A 115 19.84 0.16 1.84
C PHE A 115 19.80 0.51 3.33
N LEU A 116 18.70 0.22 4.01
CA LEU A 116 18.54 0.51 5.42
C LEU A 116 19.50 -0.29 6.30
N ARG A 117 19.75 -1.56 5.96
CA ARG A 117 20.77 -2.38 6.60
C ARG A 117 22.17 -1.81 6.40
N ALA A 118 22.49 -1.34 5.18
CA ALA A 118 23.78 -0.71 4.88
C ALA A 118 23.99 0.62 5.64
N LEU A 119 22.90 1.35 5.94
CA LEU A 119 22.96 2.52 6.82
C LEU A 119 23.18 2.19 8.31
N GLY A 120 23.13 0.90 8.69
CA GLY A 120 23.39 0.46 10.06
C GLY A 120 22.14 0.26 10.92
N PHE A 121 20.94 0.35 10.36
CA PHE A 121 19.73 -0.04 11.09
C PHE A 121 19.78 -1.54 11.45
N ARG A 122 19.62 -1.84 12.73
CA ARG A 122 19.67 -3.21 13.24
C ARG A 122 18.34 -3.92 13.13
N THR A 123 17.25 -3.17 13.30
CA THR A 123 15.89 -3.68 13.22
C THR A 123 15.14 -2.96 12.11
N THR A 124 14.62 -3.71 11.15
CA THR A 124 13.74 -3.21 10.10
C THR A 124 12.37 -3.85 10.24
N VAL A 125 11.33 -3.03 10.36
CA VAL A 125 9.95 -3.50 10.50
C VAL A 125 9.17 -3.06 9.28
N LEU A 126 8.66 -4.01 8.50
CA LEU A 126 7.78 -3.68 7.38
C LEU A 126 6.41 -3.23 7.89
N MET A 127 5.87 -2.19 7.32
CA MET A 127 4.53 -1.73 7.59
C MET A 127 3.72 -1.64 6.29
N GLY A 128 2.65 -2.41 6.24
CA GLY A 128 1.73 -2.45 5.11
C GLY A 128 0.35 -1.96 5.49
N THR A 129 -0.10 -0.89 4.85
CA THR A 129 -1.47 -0.38 4.95
C THR A 129 -2.24 -0.86 3.73
N SER A 130 -3.49 -1.33 3.91
CA SER A 130 -4.35 -1.79 2.80
C SER A 130 -3.62 -2.82 1.93
N GLY A 131 -3.42 -2.55 0.64
CA GLY A 131 -2.65 -3.40 -0.28
C GLY A 131 -1.16 -3.54 0.04
N GLY A 132 -0.60 -2.67 0.89
CA GLY A 132 0.76 -2.81 1.40
C GLY A 132 0.92 -3.99 2.36
N GLY A 133 -0.15 -4.38 3.06
CA GLY A 133 -0.12 -5.52 3.97
C GLY A 133 0.15 -6.85 3.27
N PRO A 134 -0.64 -7.27 2.27
CA PRO A 134 -0.35 -8.47 1.51
C PRO A 134 0.99 -8.40 0.76
N LEU A 135 1.44 -7.22 0.31
CA LEU A 135 2.77 -7.08 -0.27
C LEU A 135 3.88 -7.37 0.75
N ALA A 136 3.76 -6.84 1.98
CA ALA A 136 4.70 -7.11 3.05
C ALA A 136 4.71 -8.60 3.44
N ALA A 137 3.53 -9.23 3.55
CA ALA A 137 3.40 -10.66 3.82
C ALA A 137 4.03 -11.51 2.70
N PHE A 138 3.83 -11.13 1.45
CA PHE A 138 4.41 -11.78 0.29
C PHE A 138 5.94 -11.65 0.27
N TYR A 139 6.46 -10.46 0.60
CA TYR A 139 7.89 -10.28 0.77
C TYR A 139 8.47 -11.17 1.86
N CYS A 140 7.86 -11.21 3.04
CA CYS A 140 8.29 -12.09 4.13
C CYS A 140 8.30 -13.57 3.71
N GLN A 141 7.27 -14.01 3.00
CA GLN A 141 7.21 -15.37 2.48
C GLN A 141 8.39 -15.67 1.53
N GLN A 142 8.67 -14.76 0.59
CA GLN A 142 9.73 -14.99 -0.39
C GLN A 142 11.13 -14.83 0.21
N SER A 143 11.31 -13.92 1.17
CA SER A 143 12.59 -13.74 1.87
C SER A 143 12.94 -14.94 2.76
N ALA A 144 11.94 -15.63 3.33
CA ALA A 144 12.13 -16.82 4.14
C ALA A 144 12.43 -18.10 3.32
N ARG A 145 12.20 -18.07 2.01
CA ARG A 145 12.46 -19.21 1.12
C ARG A 145 13.92 -19.25 0.67
N ARG A 146 14.43 -20.45 0.45
CA ARG A 146 15.71 -20.63 -0.24
C ARG A 146 15.60 -20.03 -1.65
N PRO A 147 16.67 -19.45 -2.23
CA PRO A 147 16.62 -18.78 -3.54
C PRO A 147 15.92 -19.61 -4.64
N GLN A 148 16.21 -20.89 -4.73
CA GLN A 148 15.66 -21.79 -5.74
C GLN A 148 14.20 -22.22 -5.50
N GLU A 149 13.61 -21.84 -4.37
CA GLU A 149 12.21 -22.09 -4.02
C GLU A 149 11.33 -20.85 -4.20
N ARG A 150 11.94 -19.73 -4.57
CA ARG A 150 11.24 -18.47 -4.82
C ARG A 150 10.50 -18.51 -6.14
N ILE A 151 9.48 -17.66 -6.24
CA ILE A 151 8.70 -17.56 -7.48
C ILE A 151 9.61 -17.12 -8.64
N GLU A 152 9.50 -17.81 -9.76
CA GLU A 152 10.30 -17.55 -10.98
C GLU A 152 9.51 -16.74 -12.02
N HIS A 153 8.17 -16.76 -11.96
CA HIS A 153 7.31 -16.11 -12.96
C HIS A 153 6.13 -15.40 -12.29
N THR A 154 5.66 -14.32 -12.90
CA THR A 154 4.38 -13.71 -12.55
C THR A 154 3.22 -14.62 -12.99
N PRO A 155 1.98 -14.39 -12.53
CA PRO A 155 0.80 -15.11 -13.01
C PRO A 155 0.60 -15.02 -14.53
N ALA A 156 1.08 -13.95 -15.17
CA ALA A 156 1.07 -13.77 -16.63
C ALA A 156 2.23 -14.47 -17.35
N GLY A 157 3.05 -15.27 -16.65
CA GLY A 157 4.17 -16.02 -17.21
C GLY A 157 5.44 -15.21 -17.45
N ARG A 158 5.52 -13.95 -17.02
CA ARG A 158 6.75 -13.15 -17.16
C ARG A 158 7.78 -13.58 -16.12
N PRO A 159 9.08 -13.76 -16.51
CA PRO A 159 10.11 -14.17 -15.57
C PRO A 159 10.41 -13.06 -14.55
N VAL A 160 10.65 -13.46 -13.29
CA VAL A 160 11.02 -12.58 -12.17
C VAL A 160 12.36 -13.03 -11.59
N LYS A 161 13.25 -12.08 -11.29
CA LYS A 161 14.60 -12.36 -10.80
C LYS A 161 14.70 -12.54 -9.28
N LEU A 162 13.69 -13.12 -8.63
CA LEU A 162 13.70 -13.31 -7.16
C LEU A 162 14.71 -14.35 -6.70
N ALA A 163 14.92 -15.40 -7.50
CA ALA A 163 15.88 -16.46 -7.17
C ALA A 163 17.33 -15.98 -7.14
N SER A 164 17.68 -14.96 -7.93
CA SER A 164 19.04 -14.40 -7.97
C SER A 164 19.22 -13.17 -7.07
N ALA A 165 18.14 -12.63 -6.51
CA ALA A 165 18.19 -11.43 -5.69
C ALA A 165 18.49 -11.76 -4.24
N ASP A 166 19.19 -10.84 -3.55
CA ASP A 166 19.20 -10.81 -2.11
C ASP A 166 17.89 -10.20 -1.62
N LEU A 167 17.22 -10.91 -0.72
CA LEU A 167 15.97 -10.48 -0.08
C LEU A 167 16.17 -10.43 1.45
N PRO A 168 16.73 -9.33 2.00
CA PRO A 168 16.97 -9.23 3.43
C PRO A 168 15.66 -9.40 4.22
N ALA A 169 15.61 -10.38 5.11
CA ALA A 169 14.44 -10.61 5.93
C ALA A 169 14.20 -9.45 6.89
N PRO A 170 12.97 -8.94 7.01
CA PRO A 170 12.62 -7.98 8.03
C PRO A 170 12.55 -8.65 9.41
N ASP A 171 12.71 -7.86 10.47
CA ASP A 171 12.62 -8.36 11.85
C ASP A 171 11.17 -8.39 12.37
N GLY A 172 10.26 -7.71 11.70
CA GLY A 172 8.85 -7.68 12.07
C GLY A 172 7.96 -7.11 10.98
N VAL A 173 6.66 -7.26 11.18
CA VAL A 173 5.63 -6.77 10.26
C VAL A 173 4.51 -6.11 11.05
N ILE A 174 4.04 -4.96 10.56
CA ILE A 174 2.85 -4.25 11.04
C ILE A 174 1.84 -4.23 9.91
N LEU A 175 0.65 -4.78 10.15
CA LEU A 175 -0.46 -4.79 9.19
C LEU A 175 -1.54 -3.82 9.65
N VAL A 176 -1.86 -2.82 8.83
CA VAL A 176 -2.84 -1.79 9.13
C VAL A 176 -3.97 -1.84 8.11
N SER A 177 -5.17 -2.21 8.55
CA SER A 177 -6.35 -2.31 7.67
C SER A 177 -6.08 -3.08 6.37
N SER A 178 -5.34 -4.18 6.49
CA SER A 178 -4.88 -4.98 5.34
C SER A 178 -5.99 -5.90 4.83
N HIS A 179 -6.06 -6.08 3.51
CA HIS A 179 -6.88 -7.12 2.91
C HIS A 179 -6.08 -8.42 2.68
N LEU A 180 -6.76 -9.48 2.27
CA LEU A 180 -6.17 -10.83 2.14
C LEU A 180 -5.27 -11.03 0.92
N GLY A 181 -5.11 -10.02 0.09
CA GLY A 181 -4.37 -10.08 -1.17
C GLY A 181 -5.25 -9.69 -2.36
N GLN A 182 -4.59 -9.45 -3.50
CA GLN A 182 -5.27 -8.94 -4.69
C GLN A 182 -6.27 -9.94 -5.27
N GLY A 183 -5.94 -11.23 -5.28
CA GLY A 183 -6.84 -12.27 -5.79
C GLY A 183 -8.19 -12.32 -5.05
N PRO A 184 -8.21 -12.54 -3.73
CA PRO A 184 -9.45 -12.52 -2.95
C PRO A 184 -10.21 -11.19 -3.03
N LEU A 185 -9.47 -10.05 -3.09
CA LEU A 185 -10.09 -8.75 -3.26
C LEU A 185 -10.82 -8.64 -4.60
N LEU A 186 -10.16 -8.96 -5.70
CA LEU A 186 -10.76 -8.92 -7.05
C LEU A 186 -11.94 -9.88 -7.17
N GLN A 187 -11.83 -11.08 -6.61
CA GLN A 187 -12.94 -12.02 -6.58
C GLN A 187 -14.18 -11.43 -5.89
N SER A 188 -13.99 -10.69 -4.79
CA SER A 188 -15.09 -10.03 -4.09
C SER A 188 -15.67 -8.82 -4.83
N CYS A 189 -14.98 -8.33 -5.87
CA CYS A 189 -15.43 -7.22 -6.71
C CYS A 189 -16.11 -7.67 -8.01
N LEU A 190 -16.18 -8.99 -8.28
CA LEU A 190 -16.92 -9.49 -9.42
C LEU A 190 -18.42 -9.23 -9.20
N ASP A 191 -19.07 -8.68 -10.20
CA ASP A 191 -20.52 -8.45 -10.18
C ASP A 191 -21.23 -9.53 -11.02
N PRO A 192 -21.86 -10.51 -10.38
CA PRO A 192 -22.54 -11.60 -11.08
C PRO A 192 -23.78 -11.14 -11.85
N SER A 193 -24.23 -9.90 -11.66
CA SER A 193 -25.32 -9.33 -12.48
C SER A 193 -24.88 -8.96 -13.89
N VAL A 194 -23.59 -8.78 -14.17
CA VAL A 194 -23.08 -8.49 -15.51
C VAL A 194 -23.16 -9.74 -16.37
N ALA A 195 -24.01 -9.72 -17.40
CA ALA A 195 -24.26 -10.85 -18.28
C ALA A 195 -23.26 -11.00 -19.43
N ASP A 196 -22.51 -9.95 -19.74
CA ASP A 196 -21.55 -9.90 -20.85
C ASP A 196 -20.39 -8.97 -20.49
N GLU A 197 -19.18 -9.50 -20.37
CA GLU A 197 -17.99 -8.69 -20.04
C GLU A 197 -17.62 -7.65 -21.11
N LYS A 198 -18.13 -7.81 -22.34
CA LYS A 198 -17.94 -6.86 -23.43
C LYS A 198 -18.97 -5.74 -23.42
N ASP A 199 -20.08 -5.93 -22.72
CA ASP A 199 -21.14 -4.93 -22.54
C ASP A 199 -21.56 -4.86 -21.06
N PRO A 200 -20.92 -3.98 -20.27
CA PRO A 200 -21.18 -3.84 -18.85
C PRO A 200 -22.59 -3.33 -18.53
N PHE A 201 -23.34 -2.85 -19.53
CA PHE A 201 -24.73 -2.43 -19.35
C PHE A 201 -25.74 -3.57 -19.57
N LYS A 202 -25.27 -4.72 -20.03
CA LYS A 202 -26.11 -5.92 -20.16
C LYS A 202 -26.18 -6.64 -18.82
N ILE A 203 -27.23 -6.36 -18.07
CA ILE A 203 -27.40 -6.77 -16.68
C ILE A 203 -28.54 -7.78 -16.53
N VAL A 204 -28.35 -8.74 -15.62
CA VAL A 204 -29.40 -9.66 -15.17
C VAL A 204 -30.11 -9.03 -13.97
N ASP A 205 -31.32 -8.53 -14.16
CA ASP A 205 -32.09 -7.81 -13.13
C ASP A 205 -32.25 -8.61 -11.83
N ALA A 206 -32.46 -9.93 -11.94
CA ALA A 206 -32.60 -10.81 -10.79
C ALA A 206 -31.36 -10.86 -9.87
N LEU A 207 -30.20 -10.45 -10.39
CA LEU A 207 -28.94 -10.39 -9.64
C LEU A 207 -28.44 -8.94 -9.40
N HIS A 208 -29.12 -7.94 -9.97
CA HIS A 208 -28.66 -6.54 -9.88
C HIS A 208 -28.78 -6.01 -8.44
N PRO A 209 -27.65 -5.69 -7.76
CA PRO A 209 -27.67 -5.35 -6.33
C PRO A 209 -28.33 -3.99 -6.04
N PHE A 210 -28.43 -3.12 -7.02
CA PHE A 210 -29.02 -1.78 -6.86
C PHE A 210 -30.50 -1.69 -7.24
N LEU A 211 -31.17 -2.83 -7.51
CA LEU A 211 -32.60 -2.82 -7.74
C LEU A 211 -33.38 -2.90 -6.41
N PRO A 212 -34.39 -2.01 -6.19
CA PRO A 212 -35.22 -2.08 -4.97
C PRO A 212 -35.92 -3.42 -4.81
N ALA A 213 -36.30 -4.10 -5.90
CA ALA A 213 -36.91 -5.41 -5.88
C ALA A 213 -36.01 -6.50 -5.26
N ASN A 214 -34.67 -6.31 -5.31
CA ASN A 214 -33.70 -7.20 -4.72
C ASN A 214 -33.30 -6.82 -3.29
N GLY A 215 -33.82 -5.69 -2.75
CA GLY A 215 -33.56 -5.24 -1.39
C GLY A 215 -32.69 -3.98 -1.28
N PHE A 216 -32.35 -3.35 -2.41
CA PHE A 216 -31.64 -2.07 -2.41
C PHE A 216 -32.51 -0.96 -1.80
N ARG A 217 -31.85 -0.10 -1.02
CA ARG A 217 -32.42 1.14 -0.51
C ARG A 217 -31.42 2.27 -0.72
N PRO A 218 -31.88 3.43 -1.23
CA PRO A 218 -30.97 4.56 -1.40
C PRO A 218 -30.53 5.14 -0.04
N PRO A 219 -29.33 5.72 0.06
CA PRO A 219 -28.92 6.43 1.25
C PRO A 219 -29.94 7.54 1.65
N PRO A 220 -30.14 7.77 2.95
CA PRO A 220 -29.38 7.27 4.10
C PRO A 220 -29.81 5.90 4.62
N GLU A 221 -30.79 5.26 4.01
CA GLU A 221 -31.25 3.94 4.44
C GLU A 221 -30.19 2.84 4.12
N SER A 222 -30.18 1.81 4.94
CA SER A 222 -29.36 0.62 4.67
C SER A 222 -30.13 -0.39 3.82
N SER A 223 -29.51 -0.90 2.75
CA SER A 223 -30.07 -1.98 1.96
C SER A 223 -30.21 -3.27 2.77
N VAL A 224 -31.29 -4.02 2.53
CA VAL A 224 -31.56 -5.28 3.20
C VAL A 224 -31.84 -6.35 2.15
N TYR A 225 -30.87 -7.23 1.94
CA TYR A 225 -30.97 -8.31 0.99
C TYR A 225 -31.43 -9.61 1.66
N SER A 226 -32.29 -10.37 0.98
CA SER A 226 -32.72 -11.68 1.46
C SER A 226 -31.56 -12.70 1.40
N ALA A 227 -31.62 -13.72 2.24
CA ALA A 227 -30.64 -14.81 2.21
C ALA A 227 -30.58 -15.53 0.84
N ASP A 228 -31.77 -15.67 0.19
CA ASP A 228 -31.84 -16.23 -1.16
C ASP A 228 -31.13 -15.36 -2.20
N PHE A 229 -31.35 -14.05 -2.18
CA PHE A 229 -30.62 -13.13 -3.06
C PHE A 229 -29.10 -13.21 -2.84
N VAL A 230 -28.67 -13.15 -1.59
CA VAL A 230 -27.23 -13.23 -1.24
C VAL A 230 -26.62 -14.56 -1.70
N GLY A 231 -27.38 -15.66 -1.57
CA GLY A 231 -26.94 -17.00 -2.01
C GLY A 231 -26.78 -17.11 -3.53
N ARG A 232 -27.63 -16.42 -4.30
CA ARG A 232 -27.54 -16.39 -5.78
C ARG A 232 -26.47 -15.38 -6.28
N TYR A 233 -26.20 -14.33 -5.51
CA TYR A 233 -25.24 -13.29 -5.86
C TYR A 233 -23.79 -13.72 -5.62
N ARG A 234 -23.52 -14.66 -4.74
CA ARG A 234 -22.20 -15.19 -4.37
C ARG A 234 -21.77 -16.39 -5.22
#